data_7b9e33f7a071d876a5002097fba38473
#
_entry.id   7b9e33f7a071d876a5002097fba38473
#
_cell.length_a   1.000
_cell.length_b   1.000
_cell.length_c   1.000
_cell.angle_alpha   90.00
_cell.angle_beta   90.00
_cell.angle_gamma   90.00
#
_symmetry.space_group_name_H-M   'P 1'
#
loop_
_entity.id
_entity.type
_entity.pdbx_description
1 polymer ?
#
loop_
_entity_poly.entity_id
_entity_poly.type
_entity_poly.pdbx_seq_one_letter_code
_entity_poly.pdbx_strand_id
1 'polypeptide(L)'
;MIIGVPKEIKNHEYRVGLTPRSVKEFVSHGHKVLVQTNAGIGIGASDDEYSNSGAEIMTTAKEVFDNSEMIVKVKEPQAEEIAMLREGQILYTYLHLAPDPEQTKGLVESGAICIAYETVTSPRGGLPLLAPMSKVAGRMAVQAGAHFLEQPNGGMGALLGGVPGVDPLNVVILGGGVVGAHAAHMAVGMGADVWVLDNNPDTLEQHWQQFGRSTNTVFSTKSSVEEYVIHADLVIGGVWIPGAEAPKLVSKEMIKAMKPGSVIVDVAIDQGGCFETSKATTHAEPTYVVDDVVHYCVANMPGGVPKTSTYALNNVTLPFGLSIANKGVKQALLDDEHLRAGLNVHSGKVTCQEVAQDLGYDYVPALDMLNK
;
A
#
# COMPACT_ATOMS: atom_id res chain seq x y z
N MET A 1 24.62 9.77 10.40
CA MET A 1 24.29 8.83 9.30
C MET A 1 24.08 9.61 8.01
N ILE A 2 24.44 9.03 6.86
CA ILE A 2 24.14 9.58 5.53
C ILE A 2 22.96 8.81 4.95
N ILE A 3 21.87 9.51 4.65
CA ILE A 3 20.61 8.97 4.14
C ILE A 3 20.51 9.26 2.64
N GLY A 4 20.24 8.25 1.83
CA GLY A 4 20.04 8.37 0.39
C GLY A 4 18.57 8.22 -0.01
N VAL A 5 18.12 9.10 -0.88
CA VAL A 5 16.77 9.08 -1.44
C VAL A 5 16.88 9.05 -2.96
N PRO A 6 16.91 7.87 -3.58
CA PRO A 6 16.88 7.76 -5.02
C PRO A 6 15.52 8.12 -5.59
N LYS A 7 15.47 8.47 -6.87
CA LYS A 7 14.25 8.56 -7.63
C LYS A 7 13.70 7.15 -7.88
N GLU A 8 12.40 6.96 -7.67
CA GLU A 8 11.74 5.68 -8.01
C GLU A 8 11.78 5.42 -9.51
N ILE A 9 12.10 4.19 -9.88
CA ILE A 9 12.23 3.76 -11.29
C ILE A 9 11.22 2.69 -11.70
N LYS A 10 10.47 2.12 -10.74
CA LYS A 10 9.39 1.17 -11.05
C LYS A 10 8.32 1.86 -11.89
N ASN A 11 7.78 1.14 -12.86
CA ASN A 11 6.76 1.68 -13.75
C ASN A 11 5.54 2.21 -12.97
N HIS A 12 5.10 3.42 -13.31
CA HIS A 12 4.01 4.15 -12.62
C HIS A 12 4.24 4.36 -11.11
N GLU A 13 5.49 4.41 -10.65
CA GLU A 13 5.81 4.85 -9.30
C GLU A 13 6.30 6.29 -9.33
N TYR A 14 5.52 7.18 -8.75
CA TYR A 14 5.75 8.62 -8.74
C TYR A 14 5.96 9.18 -7.33
N ARG A 15 5.89 8.31 -6.30
CA ARG A 15 6.16 8.65 -4.91
C ARG A 15 7.66 8.83 -4.69
N VAL A 16 8.05 9.28 -3.50
CA VAL A 16 9.45 9.43 -3.08
C VAL A 16 9.63 9.04 -1.62
N GLY A 17 10.77 8.48 -1.27
CA GLY A 17 11.07 7.96 0.07
C GLY A 17 10.95 9.02 1.18
N LEU A 18 11.44 10.24 0.93
CA LEU A 18 11.35 11.37 1.88
C LEU A 18 10.80 12.61 1.20
N THR A 19 9.91 13.32 1.91
CA THR A 19 9.48 14.67 1.54
C THR A 19 10.53 15.71 1.96
N PRO A 20 10.53 16.94 1.39
CA PRO A 20 11.40 18.01 1.88
C PRO A 20 11.27 18.26 3.39
N ARG A 21 10.05 18.14 3.93
CA ARG A 21 9.79 18.26 5.37
C ARG A 21 10.49 17.15 6.17
N SER A 22 10.43 15.90 5.70
CA SER A 22 11.12 14.78 6.36
C SER A 22 12.63 14.92 6.28
N VAL A 23 13.16 15.42 5.15
CA VAL A 23 14.59 15.77 5.00
C VAL A 23 15.01 16.77 6.06
N LYS A 24 14.23 17.84 6.25
CA LYS A 24 14.52 18.86 7.27
C LYS A 24 14.61 18.26 8.68
N GLU A 25 13.78 17.27 9.00
CA GLU A 25 13.85 16.57 10.29
C GLU A 25 15.14 15.77 10.44
N PHE A 26 15.54 14.98 9.44
CA PHE A 26 16.81 14.26 9.47
C PHE A 26 18.00 15.21 9.63
N VAL A 27 18.01 16.31 8.88
CA VAL A 27 19.08 17.33 8.97
C VAL A 27 19.10 17.99 10.35
N SER A 28 17.95 18.27 10.94
CA SER A 28 17.86 18.85 12.30
C SER A 28 18.42 17.92 13.38
N HIS A 29 18.41 16.61 13.13
CA HIS A 29 19.04 15.58 13.97
C HIS A 29 20.53 15.36 13.68
N GLY A 30 21.14 16.17 12.81
CA GLY A 30 22.57 16.11 12.48
C GLY A 30 22.92 15.06 11.41
N HIS A 31 21.94 14.56 10.65
CA HIS A 31 22.18 13.63 9.57
C HIS A 31 22.36 14.37 8.23
N LYS A 32 23.14 13.76 7.32
CA LYS A 32 23.26 14.23 5.95
C LYS A 32 22.24 13.50 5.07
N VAL A 33 21.53 14.21 4.20
CA VAL A 33 20.57 13.64 3.27
C VAL A 33 20.98 13.91 1.83
N LEU A 34 21.12 12.86 1.02
CA LEU A 34 21.42 12.90 -0.41
C LEU A 34 20.14 12.56 -1.17
N VAL A 35 19.71 13.43 -2.06
CA VAL A 35 18.49 13.23 -2.86
C VAL A 35 18.84 13.23 -4.34
N GLN A 36 18.41 12.23 -5.07
CA GLN A 36 18.60 12.21 -6.52
C GLN A 36 17.78 13.33 -7.18
N THR A 37 18.38 14.01 -8.15
CA THR A 37 17.66 15.04 -8.93
C THR A 37 16.33 14.53 -9.46
N ASN A 38 15.30 15.36 -9.39
CA ASN A 38 13.93 15.04 -9.80
C ASN A 38 13.25 13.88 -9.03
N ALA A 39 13.78 13.45 -7.89
CA ALA A 39 13.15 12.40 -7.09
C ALA A 39 11.74 12.81 -6.60
N GLY A 40 11.55 14.09 -6.27
CA GLY A 40 10.29 14.62 -5.76
C GLY A 40 9.31 15.13 -6.81
N ILE A 41 9.64 15.07 -8.10
CA ILE A 41 8.83 15.72 -9.15
C ILE A 41 7.38 15.19 -9.19
N GLY A 42 7.18 13.89 -8.93
CA GLY A 42 5.86 13.25 -8.91
C GLY A 42 4.94 13.72 -7.79
N ILE A 43 5.50 14.34 -6.73
CA ILE A 43 4.73 14.94 -5.63
C ILE A 43 4.67 16.46 -5.73
N GLY A 44 5.29 17.06 -6.75
CA GLY A 44 5.39 18.50 -6.97
C GLY A 44 6.47 19.17 -6.09
N ALA A 45 7.46 18.40 -5.59
CA ALA A 45 8.59 18.93 -4.84
C ALA A 45 9.83 19.03 -5.75
N SER A 46 10.38 20.23 -5.86
CA SER A 46 11.56 20.54 -6.68
C SER A 46 12.87 20.23 -5.97
N ASP A 47 13.95 20.12 -6.72
CA ASP A 47 15.31 19.99 -6.17
C ASP A 47 15.69 21.17 -5.27
N ASP A 48 15.21 22.39 -5.60
CA ASP A 48 15.42 23.57 -4.77
C ASP A 48 14.71 23.45 -3.42
N GLU A 49 13.51 22.88 -3.36
CA GLU A 49 12.80 22.64 -2.09
C GLU A 49 13.56 21.64 -1.21
N TYR A 50 14.16 20.60 -1.80
CA TYR A 50 15.02 19.67 -1.09
C TYR A 50 16.32 20.34 -0.61
N SER A 51 16.97 21.11 -1.46
CA SER A 51 18.20 21.88 -1.09
C SER A 51 17.91 22.87 0.02
N ASN A 52 16.80 23.61 -0.05
CA ASN A 52 16.36 24.55 1.01
C ASN A 52 16.01 23.83 2.32
N SER A 53 15.72 22.52 2.26
CA SER A 53 15.50 21.67 3.44
C SER A 53 16.79 21.07 3.99
N GLY A 54 17.93 21.33 3.35
CA GLY A 54 19.26 20.88 3.77
C GLY A 54 19.76 19.61 3.10
N ALA A 55 19.09 19.13 2.04
CA ALA A 55 19.58 18.02 1.23
C ALA A 55 20.69 18.47 0.26
N GLU A 56 21.57 17.54 -0.07
CA GLU A 56 22.50 17.65 -1.19
C GLU A 56 21.90 16.89 -2.38
N ILE A 57 21.82 17.55 -3.55
CA ILE A 57 21.25 16.95 -4.75
C ILE A 57 22.34 16.18 -5.51
N MET A 58 22.04 14.90 -5.77
CA MET A 58 22.89 14.00 -6.55
C MET A 58 22.35 13.86 -7.97
N THR A 59 23.23 13.75 -8.95
CA THR A 59 22.83 13.65 -10.35
C THR A 59 22.29 12.28 -10.71
N THR A 60 22.84 11.22 -10.11
CA THR A 60 22.54 9.83 -10.45
C THR A 60 22.13 9.00 -9.23
N ALA A 61 21.38 7.93 -9.45
CA ALA A 61 21.06 6.95 -8.41
C ALA A 61 22.37 6.34 -7.84
N LYS A 62 23.34 6.03 -8.72
CA LYS A 62 24.64 5.46 -8.29
C LYS A 62 25.33 6.34 -7.26
N GLU A 63 25.39 7.66 -7.45
CA GLU A 63 25.96 8.58 -6.48
C GLU A 63 25.21 8.53 -5.14
N VAL A 64 23.87 8.39 -5.17
CA VAL A 64 23.07 8.24 -3.95
C VAL A 64 23.42 6.93 -3.24
N PHE A 65 23.44 5.79 -3.94
CA PHE A 65 23.72 4.49 -3.34
C PHE A 65 25.15 4.40 -2.81
N ASP A 66 26.15 4.84 -3.59
CA ASP A 66 27.57 4.75 -3.22
C ASP A 66 27.91 5.56 -1.95
N ASN A 67 27.23 6.70 -1.73
CA ASN A 67 27.57 7.65 -0.67
C ASN A 67 26.63 7.57 0.56
N SER A 68 25.64 6.69 0.56
CA SER A 68 24.67 6.59 1.66
C SER A 68 24.87 5.35 2.51
N GLU A 69 24.60 5.48 3.79
CA GLU A 69 24.57 4.36 4.76
C GLU A 69 23.18 3.72 4.81
N MET A 70 22.12 4.54 4.62
CA MET A 70 20.73 4.09 4.58
C MET A 70 20.05 4.63 3.32
N ILE A 71 19.46 3.74 2.53
CA ILE A 71 18.63 4.06 1.38
C ILE A 71 17.15 4.03 1.82
N VAL A 72 16.45 5.12 1.59
CA VAL A 72 15.01 5.25 1.89
C VAL A 72 14.24 5.35 0.59
N LYS A 73 13.39 4.37 0.34
CA LYS A 73 12.55 4.27 -0.86
C LYS A 73 11.08 4.09 -0.50
N VAL A 74 10.24 4.01 -1.49
CA VAL A 74 8.83 3.63 -1.34
C VAL A 74 8.62 2.19 -1.78
N LYS A 75 9.03 1.84 -3.01
CA LYS A 75 8.82 0.51 -3.59
C LYS A 75 10.09 -0.33 -3.54
N GLU A 76 9.88 -1.63 -3.71
CA GLU A 76 10.93 -2.63 -3.82
C GLU A 76 12.00 -2.21 -4.85
N PRO A 77 13.28 -2.42 -4.53
CA PRO A 77 14.35 -2.06 -5.44
C PRO A 77 14.31 -2.93 -6.70
N GLN A 78 14.52 -2.29 -7.85
CA GLN A 78 14.60 -3.00 -9.12
C GLN A 78 16.01 -3.60 -9.29
N ALA A 79 16.20 -4.52 -10.23
CA ALA A 79 17.46 -5.24 -10.42
C ALA A 79 18.69 -4.31 -10.52
N GLU A 80 18.55 -3.16 -11.19
CA GLU A 80 19.60 -2.15 -11.28
C GLU A 80 19.96 -1.53 -9.92
N GLU A 81 18.98 -1.34 -9.05
CA GLU A 81 19.15 -0.77 -7.70
C GLU A 81 19.75 -1.82 -6.75
N ILE A 82 19.31 -3.08 -6.87
CA ILE A 82 19.91 -4.20 -6.09
C ILE A 82 21.39 -4.33 -6.39
N ALA A 83 21.79 -4.20 -7.66
CA ALA A 83 23.20 -4.26 -8.08
C ALA A 83 24.06 -3.11 -7.50
N MET A 84 23.44 -2.02 -7.02
CA MET A 84 24.14 -0.91 -6.36
C MET A 84 24.22 -1.06 -4.84
N LEU A 85 23.49 -2.00 -4.25
CA LEU A 85 23.54 -2.27 -2.81
C LEU A 85 24.87 -2.92 -2.43
N ARG A 86 25.27 -2.68 -1.17
CA ARG A 86 26.52 -3.26 -0.62
C ARG A 86 26.29 -3.83 0.77
N GLU A 87 27.21 -4.69 1.18
CA GLU A 87 27.20 -5.29 2.52
C GLU A 87 27.08 -4.23 3.62
N GLY A 88 26.17 -4.46 4.57
CA GLY A 88 25.89 -3.58 5.70
C GLY A 88 25.13 -2.31 5.38
N GLN A 89 24.84 -2.01 4.11
CA GLN A 89 24.00 -0.88 3.74
C GLN A 89 22.54 -1.14 4.14
N ILE A 90 21.88 -0.15 4.73
CA ILE A 90 20.47 -0.27 5.16
C ILE A 90 19.58 0.08 3.97
N LEU A 91 18.60 -0.79 3.68
CA LEU A 91 17.51 -0.53 2.76
C LEU A 91 16.20 -0.50 3.54
N TYR A 92 15.53 0.65 3.57
CA TYR A 92 14.31 0.92 4.31
C TYR A 92 13.18 1.30 3.34
N THR A 93 12.27 0.35 3.04
CA THR A 93 11.26 0.44 1.97
C THR A 93 10.22 -0.66 2.08
N TYR A 94 9.19 -0.67 1.22
CA TYR A 94 8.41 -1.88 0.94
C TYR A 94 9.26 -2.87 0.15
N LEU A 95 9.19 -4.15 0.47
CA LEU A 95 9.98 -5.20 -0.17
C LEU A 95 9.14 -6.22 -0.93
N HIS A 96 8.05 -6.72 -0.35
CA HIS A 96 7.19 -7.76 -0.93
C HIS A 96 7.99 -8.97 -1.45
N LEU A 97 8.81 -9.59 -0.58
CA LEU A 97 9.82 -10.58 -0.97
C LEU A 97 9.23 -11.91 -1.47
N ALA A 98 8.19 -12.43 -0.82
CA ALA A 98 7.64 -13.75 -1.13
C ALA A 98 7.22 -13.91 -2.61
N PRO A 99 6.53 -12.94 -3.25
CA PRO A 99 6.13 -13.06 -4.66
C PRO A 99 7.28 -12.82 -5.67
N ASP A 100 8.47 -12.38 -5.22
CA ASP A 100 9.61 -12.10 -6.11
C ASP A 100 10.89 -12.80 -5.66
N PRO A 101 11.09 -14.09 -6.06
CA PRO A 101 12.28 -14.87 -5.70
C PRO A 101 13.61 -14.27 -6.20
N GLU A 102 13.62 -13.64 -7.38
CA GLU A 102 14.83 -13.05 -7.94
C GLU A 102 15.26 -11.80 -7.17
N GLN A 103 14.32 -10.94 -6.80
CA GLN A 103 14.58 -9.81 -5.92
C GLN A 103 15.12 -10.28 -4.57
N THR A 104 14.46 -11.27 -3.96
CA THR A 104 14.88 -11.84 -2.67
C THR A 104 16.28 -12.38 -2.73
N LYS A 105 16.62 -13.15 -3.77
CA LYS A 105 17.96 -13.68 -4.01
C LYS A 105 18.99 -12.55 -4.12
N GLY A 106 18.71 -11.54 -4.94
CA GLY A 106 19.60 -10.40 -5.11
C GLY A 106 19.87 -9.63 -3.81
N LEU A 107 18.82 -9.43 -2.97
CA LEU A 107 18.98 -8.78 -1.68
C LEU A 107 19.78 -9.63 -0.68
N VAL A 108 19.59 -10.95 -0.67
CA VAL A 108 20.41 -11.87 0.13
C VAL A 108 21.87 -11.82 -0.32
N GLU A 109 22.13 -11.87 -1.62
CA GLU A 109 23.50 -11.84 -2.17
C GLU A 109 24.20 -10.49 -1.95
N SER A 110 23.47 -9.37 -1.88
CA SER A 110 24.04 -8.04 -1.64
C SER A 110 24.63 -7.86 -0.24
N GLY A 111 24.24 -8.69 0.73
CA GLY A 111 24.63 -8.55 2.13
C GLY A 111 24.05 -7.32 2.85
N ALA A 112 23.10 -6.62 2.22
CA ALA A 112 22.45 -5.45 2.80
C ALA A 112 21.56 -5.80 4.01
N ILE A 113 21.18 -4.77 4.78
CA ILE A 113 20.26 -4.86 5.90
C ILE A 113 18.90 -4.33 5.43
N CYS A 114 17.97 -5.23 5.14
CA CYS A 114 16.69 -4.86 4.50
C CYS A 114 15.56 -4.84 5.53
N ILE A 115 14.98 -3.65 5.73
CA ILE A 115 13.88 -3.40 6.65
C ILE A 115 12.63 -3.11 5.83
N ALA A 116 11.68 -4.05 5.85
CA ALA A 116 10.42 -3.99 5.12
C ALA A 116 9.37 -3.19 5.88
N TYR A 117 8.77 -2.19 5.24
CA TYR A 117 7.67 -1.43 5.84
C TYR A 117 6.47 -2.30 6.21
N GLU A 118 6.13 -3.26 5.34
CA GLU A 118 4.94 -4.09 5.47
C GLU A 118 5.00 -5.12 6.59
N THR A 119 6.16 -5.37 7.18
CA THR A 119 6.30 -6.31 8.31
C THR A 119 6.56 -5.62 9.66
N VAL A 120 6.74 -4.29 9.68
CA VAL A 120 6.77 -3.52 10.93
C VAL A 120 5.41 -3.60 11.61
N THR A 121 5.40 -4.03 12.88
CA THR A 121 4.19 -4.22 13.68
C THR A 121 3.93 -3.04 14.64
N SER A 122 2.92 -3.16 15.49
CA SER A 122 2.55 -2.14 16.48
C SER A 122 2.08 -2.78 17.78
N PRO A 123 2.37 -2.16 18.96
CA PRO A 123 1.83 -2.63 20.25
C PRO A 123 0.29 -2.65 20.29
N ARG A 124 -0.36 -1.88 19.40
CA ARG A 124 -1.83 -1.84 19.28
C ARG A 124 -2.36 -2.83 18.25
N GLY A 125 -1.49 -3.68 17.70
CA GLY A 125 -1.79 -4.56 16.59
C GLY A 125 -1.75 -3.85 15.23
N GLY A 126 -1.84 -4.64 14.15
CA GLY A 126 -1.79 -4.17 12.78
C GLY A 126 -0.40 -3.79 12.29
N LEU A 127 -0.36 -3.25 11.08
CA LEU A 127 0.86 -2.91 10.32
C LEU A 127 0.90 -1.39 10.08
N PRO A 128 1.51 -0.61 10.99
CA PRO A 128 1.41 0.84 11.00
C PRO A 128 2.01 1.51 9.76
N LEU A 129 2.99 0.89 9.10
CA LEU A 129 3.60 1.45 7.90
C LEU A 129 2.86 1.03 6.61
N LEU A 130 2.06 -0.05 6.65
CA LEU A 130 1.19 -0.46 5.55
C LEU A 130 -0.17 0.26 5.58
N ALA A 131 -0.71 0.52 6.77
CA ALA A 131 -2.03 1.12 6.95
C ALA A 131 -2.27 2.41 6.17
N PRO A 132 -1.32 3.37 6.01
CA PRO A 132 -1.54 4.56 5.20
C PRO A 132 -1.88 4.25 3.74
N MET A 133 -1.25 3.25 3.14
CA MET A 133 -1.53 2.85 1.76
C MET A 133 -2.91 2.20 1.63
N SER A 134 -3.29 1.37 2.60
CA SER A 134 -4.64 0.81 2.69
C SER A 134 -5.71 1.91 2.82
N LYS A 135 -5.43 2.97 3.60
CA LYS A 135 -6.31 4.14 3.74
C LYS A 135 -6.48 4.89 2.42
N VAL A 136 -5.37 5.11 1.71
CA VAL A 136 -5.40 5.77 0.40
C VAL A 136 -6.14 4.90 -0.62
N ALA A 137 -5.84 3.60 -0.68
CA ALA A 137 -6.50 2.67 -1.60
C ALA A 137 -8.03 2.62 -1.39
N GLY A 138 -8.49 2.53 -0.12
CA GLY A 138 -9.92 2.55 0.18
C GLY A 138 -10.63 3.84 -0.27
N ARG A 139 -9.99 5.00 -0.10
CA ARG A 139 -10.52 6.28 -0.58
C ARG A 139 -10.53 6.36 -2.11
N MET A 140 -9.44 5.92 -2.76
CA MET A 140 -9.36 5.88 -4.22
C MET A 140 -10.38 4.93 -4.83
N ALA A 141 -10.70 3.82 -4.17
CA ALA A 141 -11.68 2.86 -4.68
C ALA A 141 -13.04 3.52 -4.95
N VAL A 142 -13.49 4.39 -4.07
CA VAL A 142 -14.76 5.13 -4.26
C VAL A 142 -14.60 6.20 -5.34
N GLN A 143 -13.48 6.93 -5.36
CA GLN A 143 -13.23 7.96 -6.37
C GLN A 143 -13.18 7.35 -7.78
N ALA A 144 -12.45 6.24 -7.96
CA ALA A 144 -12.38 5.52 -9.22
C ALA A 144 -13.76 4.91 -9.58
N GLY A 145 -14.41 4.24 -8.61
CA GLY A 145 -15.74 3.67 -8.82
C GLY A 145 -16.75 4.69 -9.30
N ALA A 146 -16.81 5.84 -8.66
CA ALA A 146 -17.71 6.94 -9.07
C ALA A 146 -17.40 7.46 -10.50
N HIS A 147 -16.11 7.58 -10.84
CA HIS A 147 -15.69 8.00 -12.18
C HIS A 147 -16.10 6.99 -13.25
N PHE A 148 -15.93 5.69 -12.98
CA PHE A 148 -16.27 4.66 -13.96
C PHE A 148 -17.78 4.32 -14.00
N LEU A 149 -18.62 4.86 -13.10
CA LEU A 149 -20.07 4.84 -13.22
C LEU A 149 -20.59 5.83 -14.28
N GLU A 150 -19.77 6.77 -14.71
CA GLU A 150 -20.13 7.72 -15.76
C GLU A 150 -20.26 7.03 -17.15
N GLN A 151 -21.25 7.41 -17.95
CA GLN A 151 -21.51 6.81 -19.26
C GLN A 151 -20.31 6.84 -20.22
N PRO A 152 -19.52 7.94 -20.32
CA PRO A 152 -18.36 7.97 -21.21
C PRO A 152 -17.25 6.98 -20.83
N ASN A 153 -17.25 6.49 -19.59
CA ASN A 153 -16.27 5.56 -19.04
C ASN A 153 -16.77 4.10 -19.00
N GLY A 154 -17.92 3.83 -19.66
CA GLY A 154 -18.50 2.49 -19.76
C GLY A 154 -19.49 2.15 -18.66
N GLY A 155 -19.74 3.06 -17.71
CA GLY A 155 -20.69 2.87 -16.62
C GLY A 155 -22.14 3.11 -17.00
N MET A 156 -23.04 2.91 -16.05
CA MET A 156 -24.49 3.05 -16.24
C MET A 156 -24.99 4.50 -16.40
N GLY A 157 -24.10 5.50 -16.33
CA GLY A 157 -24.45 6.90 -16.47
C GLY A 157 -25.16 7.47 -15.25
N ALA A 158 -24.80 7.04 -14.05
CA ALA A 158 -25.45 7.45 -12.81
C ALA A 158 -24.48 8.15 -11.85
N LEU A 159 -24.99 9.08 -11.06
CA LEU A 159 -24.24 9.83 -10.06
C LEU A 159 -24.33 9.12 -8.70
N LEU A 160 -23.18 8.86 -8.08
CA LEU A 160 -23.09 8.03 -6.87
C LEU A 160 -24.02 8.50 -5.73
N GLY A 161 -24.11 9.80 -5.49
CA GLY A 161 -24.92 10.38 -4.42
C GLY A 161 -26.32 10.80 -4.84
N GLY A 162 -26.75 10.53 -6.09
CA GLY A 162 -28.02 11.03 -6.61
C GLY A 162 -28.13 12.55 -6.61
N VAL A 163 -29.36 13.05 -6.71
CA VAL A 163 -29.71 14.48 -6.55
C VAL A 163 -31.13 14.55 -5.94
N PRO A 164 -31.60 15.70 -5.42
CA PRO A 164 -32.97 15.81 -4.91
C PRO A 164 -34.01 15.27 -5.90
N GLY A 165 -34.74 14.22 -5.49
CA GLY A 165 -35.74 13.54 -6.31
C GLY A 165 -35.19 12.36 -7.15
N VAL A 166 -33.90 12.06 -7.06
CA VAL A 166 -33.24 10.87 -7.63
C VAL A 166 -32.44 10.16 -6.55
N ASP A 167 -32.73 8.89 -6.34
CA ASP A 167 -32.08 8.09 -5.28
C ASP A 167 -30.57 7.97 -5.46
N PRO A 168 -29.80 7.90 -4.35
CA PRO A 168 -28.38 7.56 -4.40
C PRO A 168 -28.17 6.11 -4.84
N LEU A 169 -26.95 5.80 -5.26
CA LEU A 169 -26.54 4.46 -5.65
C LEU A 169 -26.13 3.61 -4.45
N ASN A 170 -26.30 2.29 -4.61
CA ASN A 170 -25.91 1.29 -3.62
C ASN A 170 -24.41 0.95 -3.76
N VAL A 171 -23.64 1.21 -2.71
CA VAL A 171 -22.22 0.83 -2.60
C VAL A 171 -22.09 -0.33 -1.63
N VAL A 172 -21.59 -1.46 -2.12
CA VAL A 172 -21.31 -2.65 -1.32
C VAL A 172 -19.82 -2.79 -1.11
N ILE A 173 -19.40 -2.89 0.15
CA ILE A 173 -17.98 -3.00 0.55
C ILE A 173 -17.78 -4.37 1.18
N LEU A 174 -16.95 -5.19 0.54
CA LEU A 174 -16.58 -6.53 1.01
C LEU A 174 -15.29 -6.42 1.84
N GLY A 175 -15.41 -6.63 3.15
CA GLY A 175 -14.36 -6.44 4.14
C GLY A 175 -14.36 -5.05 4.78
N GLY A 176 -14.63 -5.02 6.09
CA GLY A 176 -14.71 -3.80 6.92
C GLY A 176 -13.38 -3.35 7.53
N GLY A 177 -12.25 -3.95 7.13
CA GLY A 177 -10.92 -3.58 7.62
C GLY A 177 -10.50 -2.15 7.24
N VAL A 178 -9.19 -1.84 7.27
CA VAL A 178 -8.69 -0.48 7.01
C VAL A 178 -9.14 0.05 5.63
N VAL A 179 -9.06 -0.77 4.59
CA VAL A 179 -9.53 -0.40 3.23
C VAL A 179 -11.01 -0.09 3.25
N GLY A 180 -11.82 -1.01 3.78
CA GLY A 180 -13.28 -0.88 3.78
C GLY A 180 -13.78 0.28 4.62
N ALA A 181 -13.20 0.55 5.78
CA ALA A 181 -13.55 1.69 6.61
C ALA A 181 -13.30 3.03 5.89
N HIS A 182 -12.19 3.14 5.16
CA HIS A 182 -11.88 4.34 4.39
C HIS A 182 -12.69 4.46 3.09
N ALA A 183 -13.08 3.34 2.48
CA ALA A 183 -14.06 3.32 1.39
C ALA A 183 -15.44 3.76 1.90
N ALA A 184 -15.93 3.20 3.01
CA ALA A 184 -17.19 3.60 3.62
C ALA A 184 -17.23 5.10 3.94
N HIS A 185 -16.14 5.63 4.52
CA HIS A 185 -16.04 7.06 4.82
C HIS A 185 -16.21 7.94 3.58
N MET A 186 -15.60 7.56 2.46
CA MET A 186 -15.73 8.31 1.21
C MET A 186 -17.11 8.15 0.58
N ALA A 187 -17.66 6.93 0.53
CA ALA A 187 -18.94 6.66 -0.08
C ALA A 187 -20.09 7.39 0.67
N VAL A 188 -20.06 7.37 2.01
CA VAL A 188 -20.98 8.16 2.86
C VAL A 188 -20.81 9.66 2.59
N GLY A 189 -19.55 10.15 2.50
CA GLY A 189 -19.27 11.56 2.21
C GLY A 189 -19.74 12.02 0.83
N MET A 190 -19.88 11.10 -0.12
CA MET A 190 -20.45 11.35 -1.46
C MET A 190 -21.97 11.16 -1.51
N GLY A 191 -22.60 10.77 -0.40
CA GLY A 191 -24.06 10.64 -0.29
C GLY A 191 -24.64 9.32 -0.81
N ALA A 192 -23.81 8.27 -0.96
CA ALA A 192 -24.26 6.95 -1.38
C ALA A 192 -24.98 6.17 -0.26
N ASP A 193 -25.79 5.18 -0.62
CA ASP A 193 -26.27 4.15 0.29
C ASP A 193 -25.21 3.07 0.46
N VAL A 194 -24.67 2.92 1.68
CA VAL A 194 -23.47 2.13 1.94
C VAL A 194 -23.77 0.88 2.76
N TRP A 195 -23.32 -0.25 2.26
CA TRP A 195 -23.42 -1.56 2.90
C TRP A 195 -22.03 -2.15 3.11
N VAL A 196 -21.67 -2.47 4.35
CA VAL A 196 -20.36 -3.06 4.71
C VAL A 196 -20.58 -4.49 5.16
N LEU A 197 -19.96 -5.43 4.46
CA LEU A 197 -20.02 -6.85 4.75
C LEU A 197 -18.68 -7.31 5.35
N ASP A 198 -18.73 -7.88 6.55
CA ASP A 198 -17.56 -8.48 7.22
C ASP A 198 -17.99 -9.72 8.01
N ASN A 199 -17.09 -10.70 8.16
CA ASN A 199 -17.34 -11.90 8.95
C ASN A 199 -16.88 -11.78 10.40
N ASN A 200 -16.31 -10.64 10.78
CA ASN A 200 -15.91 -10.34 12.15
C ASN A 200 -16.94 -9.38 12.81
N PRO A 201 -17.70 -9.84 13.82
CA PRO A 201 -18.67 -8.99 14.52
C PRO A 201 -18.05 -7.73 15.16
N ASP A 202 -16.80 -7.79 15.64
CA ASP A 202 -16.12 -6.63 16.23
C ASP A 202 -15.84 -5.54 15.18
N THR A 203 -15.50 -5.95 13.96
CA THR A 203 -15.35 -5.01 12.83
C THR A 203 -16.67 -4.35 12.50
N LEU A 204 -17.78 -5.10 12.45
CA LEU A 204 -19.11 -4.55 12.20
C LEU A 204 -19.53 -3.58 13.31
N GLU A 205 -19.27 -3.91 14.57
CA GLU A 205 -19.52 -3.03 15.72
C GLU A 205 -18.71 -1.72 15.62
N GLN A 206 -17.43 -1.79 15.23
CA GLN A 206 -16.59 -0.60 15.01
C GLN A 206 -17.18 0.30 13.92
N HIS A 207 -17.66 -0.29 12.81
CA HIS A 207 -18.36 0.47 11.76
C HIS A 207 -19.62 1.14 12.27
N TRP A 208 -20.44 0.42 13.05
CA TRP A 208 -21.63 0.99 13.66
C TRP A 208 -21.30 2.16 14.59
N GLN A 209 -20.29 2.03 15.42
CA GLN A 209 -19.83 3.11 16.32
C GLN A 209 -19.31 4.33 15.55
N GLN A 210 -18.61 4.11 14.43
CA GLN A 210 -18.01 5.17 13.64
C GLN A 210 -19.01 5.92 12.76
N PHE A 211 -19.94 5.20 12.13
CA PHE A 211 -20.82 5.75 11.09
C PHE A 211 -22.30 5.82 11.50
N GLY A 212 -22.69 5.12 12.55
CA GLY A 212 -24.08 5.05 12.99
C GLY A 212 -24.99 4.58 11.85
N ARG A 213 -26.04 5.37 11.58
CA ARG A 213 -27.02 5.07 10.52
C ARG A 213 -26.56 5.46 9.12
N SER A 214 -25.39 6.05 8.96
CA SER A 214 -24.87 6.41 7.64
C SER A 214 -24.32 5.21 6.85
N THR A 215 -24.15 4.07 7.51
CA THR A 215 -23.81 2.79 6.88
C THR A 215 -24.71 1.68 7.42
N ASN A 216 -24.92 0.67 6.58
CA ASN A 216 -25.56 -0.58 6.97
C ASN A 216 -24.46 -1.63 7.14
N THR A 217 -24.49 -2.38 8.24
CA THR A 217 -23.54 -3.47 8.49
C THR A 217 -24.23 -4.82 8.31
N VAL A 218 -23.58 -5.76 7.63
CA VAL A 218 -24.12 -7.09 7.30
C VAL A 218 -23.07 -8.14 7.64
N PHE A 219 -23.47 -9.20 8.34
CA PHE A 219 -22.58 -10.34 8.56
C PHE A 219 -22.35 -11.09 7.25
N SER A 220 -21.07 -11.21 6.86
CA SER A 220 -20.68 -11.77 5.57
C SER A 220 -20.83 -13.28 5.56
N THR A 221 -21.72 -13.77 4.73
CA THR A 221 -21.89 -15.18 4.35
C THR A 221 -21.96 -15.27 2.83
N LYS A 222 -21.83 -16.47 2.25
CA LYS A 222 -21.98 -16.65 0.80
C LYS A 222 -23.33 -16.11 0.32
N SER A 223 -24.42 -16.38 1.06
CA SER A 223 -25.76 -15.92 0.70
C SER A 223 -25.92 -14.39 0.81
N SER A 224 -25.42 -13.77 1.87
CA SER A 224 -25.50 -12.31 1.99
C SER A 224 -24.63 -11.59 0.96
N VAL A 225 -23.42 -12.11 0.65
CA VAL A 225 -22.58 -11.56 -0.42
C VAL A 225 -23.34 -11.59 -1.76
N GLU A 226 -23.95 -12.74 -2.12
CA GLU A 226 -24.74 -12.87 -3.35
C GLU A 226 -25.90 -11.85 -3.37
N GLU A 227 -26.70 -11.81 -2.31
CA GLU A 227 -27.88 -10.92 -2.20
C GLU A 227 -27.50 -9.45 -2.41
N TYR A 228 -26.45 -8.96 -1.74
CA TYR A 228 -26.08 -7.55 -1.82
C TYR A 228 -25.31 -7.19 -3.10
N VAL A 229 -24.43 -8.08 -3.59
CA VAL A 229 -23.61 -7.83 -4.78
C VAL A 229 -24.47 -7.70 -6.05
N ILE A 230 -25.46 -8.58 -6.26
CA ILE A 230 -26.29 -8.54 -7.48
C ILE A 230 -27.17 -7.27 -7.57
N HIS A 231 -27.41 -6.60 -6.45
CA HIS A 231 -28.20 -5.35 -6.38
C HIS A 231 -27.33 -4.09 -6.28
N ALA A 232 -26.00 -4.25 -6.16
CA ALA A 232 -25.07 -3.13 -6.07
C ALA A 232 -24.91 -2.38 -7.40
N ASP A 233 -24.59 -1.10 -7.30
CA ASP A 233 -24.18 -0.26 -8.41
C ASP A 233 -22.64 -0.14 -8.41
N LEU A 234 -22.02 -0.15 -7.23
CA LEU A 234 -20.58 -0.20 -7.02
C LEU A 234 -20.24 -1.24 -5.97
N VAL A 235 -19.34 -2.18 -6.29
CA VAL A 235 -18.80 -3.15 -5.32
C VAL A 235 -17.31 -2.90 -5.12
N ILE A 236 -16.89 -2.78 -3.85
CA ILE A 236 -15.48 -2.58 -3.48
C ILE A 236 -14.99 -3.80 -2.72
N GLY A 237 -14.01 -4.50 -3.29
CA GLY A 237 -13.33 -5.63 -2.67
C GLY A 237 -12.14 -5.16 -1.84
N GLY A 238 -12.26 -5.20 -0.51
CA GLY A 238 -11.24 -4.75 0.44
C GLY A 238 -10.78 -5.82 1.43
N VAL A 239 -10.97 -7.09 1.10
CA VAL A 239 -10.57 -8.22 1.96
C VAL A 239 -9.06 -8.44 1.85
N TRP A 240 -8.41 -8.52 3.00
CA TRP A 240 -7.00 -8.82 3.10
C TRP A 240 -6.78 -9.94 4.13
N ILE A 241 -5.97 -10.95 3.76
CA ILE A 241 -5.56 -12.03 4.66
C ILE A 241 -4.04 -11.99 4.78
N PRO A 242 -3.48 -11.86 6.01
CA PRO A 242 -2.04 -11.88 6.20
C PRO A 242 -1.38 -13.13 5.60
N GLY A 243 -0.39 -12.95 4.72
CA GLY A 243 0.40 -14.05 4.16
C GLY A 243 -0.36 -15.03 3.24
N ALA A 244 -1.59 -14.71 2.78
CA ALA A 244 -2.38 -15.59 1.93
C ALA A 244 -3.03 -14.84 0.76
N GLU A 245 -3.46 -15.59 -0.25
CA GLU A 245 -4.29 -15.04 -1.32
C GLU A 245 -5.66 -14.58 -0.79
N ALA A 246 -6.22 -13.56 -1.41
CA ALA A 246 -7.57 -13.12 -1.10
C ALA A 246 -8.60 -14.21 -1.47
N PRO A 247 -9.59 -14.50 -0.63
CA PRO A 247 -10.63 -15.47 -0.95
C PRO A 247 -11.50 -14.94 -2.09
N LYS A 248 -11.90 -15.82 -3.02
CA LYS A 248 -12.85 -15.49 -4.07
C LYS A 248 -14.27 -15.43 -3.50
N LEU A 249 -14.70 -14.22 -3.15
CA LEU A 249 -16.00 -13.97 -2.52
C LEU A 249 -17.12 -13.81 -3.54
N VAL A 250 -16.81 -13.29 -4.73
CA VAL A 250 -17.79 -13.01 -5.79
C VAL A 250 -17.51 -13.89 -6.99
N SER A 251 -18.46 -14.75 -7.33
CA SER A 251 -18.37 -15.67 -8.46
C SER A 251 -18.69 -14.99 -9.80
N LYS A 252 -18.39 -15.67 -10.90
CA LYS A 252 -18.76 -15.23 -12.26
C LYS A 252 -20.26 -15.10 -12.43
N GLU A 253 -21.03 -16.01 -11.82
CA GLU A 253 -22.49 -15.99 -11.87
C GLU A 253 -23.07 -14.75 -11.17
N MET A 254 -22.49 -14.35 -10.04
CA MET A 254 -22.86 -13.10 -9.35
C MET A 254 -22.56 -11.89 -10.24
N ILE A 255 -21.37 -11.81 -10.86
CA ILE A 255 -21.02 -10.72 -11.79
C ILE A 255 -22.03 -10.64 -12.93
N LYS A 256 -22.37 -11.77 -13.56
CA LYS A 256 -23.36 -11.84 -14.64
C LYS A 256 -24.77 -11.39 -14.21
N ALA A 257 -25.09 -11.53 -12.93
CA ALA A 257 -26.38 -11.13 -12.37
C ALA A 257 -26.43 -9.66 -11.90
N MET A 258 -25.28 -8.96 -11.88
CA MET A 258 -25.21 -7.53 -11.55
C MET A 258 -25.89 -6.67 -12.62
N LYS A 259 -26.22 -5.43 -12.27
CA LYS A 259 -26.80 -4.48 -13.19
C LYS A 259 -25.81 -4.12 -14.31
N PRO A 260 -26.22 -4.04 -15.59
CA PRO A 260 -25.36 -3.56 -16.67
C PRO A 260 -24.83 -2.15 -16.38
N GLY A 261 -23.53 -1.95 -16.61
CA GLY A 261 -22.84 -0.69 -16.33
C GLY A 261 -22.52 -0.45 -14.86
N SER A 262 -22.79 -1.41 -13.97
CA SER A 262 -22.25 -1.39 -12.60
C SER A 262 -20.72 -1.53 -12.61
N VAL A 263 -20.09 -1.16 -11.48
CA VAL A 263 -18.63 -1.13 -11.36
C VAL A 263 -18.18 -2.01 -10.22
N ILE A 264 -17.11 -2.78 -10.42
CA ILE A 264 -16.35 -3.38 -9.33
C ILE A 264 -14.97 -2.74 -9.23
N VAL A 265 -14.51 -2.55 -8.00
CA VAL A 265 -13.14 -2.10 -7.68
C VAL A 265 -12.49 -3.13 -6.77
N ASP A 266 -11.52 -3.86 -7.30
CA ASP A 266 -10.81 -4.88 -6.54
C ASP A 266 -9.51 -4.33 -5.95
N VAL A 267 -9.58 -3.87 -4.69
CA VAL A 267 -8.41 -3.38 -3.95
C VAL A 267 -7.51 -4.53 -3.49
N ALA A 268 -8.06 -5.75 -3.40
CA ALA A 268 -7.32 -6.95 -3.02
C ALA A 268 -6.52 -7.56 -4.19
N ILE A 269 -6.47 -6.89 -5.35
CA ILE A 269 -5.86 -7.44 -6.58
C ILE A 269 -4.39 -7.83 -6.41
N ASP A 270 -3.62 -7.11 -5.59
CA ASP A 270 -2.22 -7.43 -5.28
C ASP A 270 -2.06 -8.81 -4.60
N GLN A 271 -3.15 -9.36 -4.04
CA GLN A 271 -3.25 -10.71 -3.44
C GLN A 271 -4.16 -11.63 -4.25
N GLY A 272 -4.21 -11.48 -5.57
CA GLY A 272 -5.02 -12.29 -6.48
C GLY A 272 -6.46 -11.83 -6.67
N GLY A 273 -6.93 -10.85 -5.89
CA GLY A 273 -8.28 -10.30 -5.96
C GLY A 273 -9.38 -11.17 -5.35
N CYS A 274 -10.48 -10.56 -4.93
CA CYS A 274 -11.61 -11.26 -4.30
C CYS A 274 -12.79 -11.55 -5.24
N PHE A 275 -12.68 -11.22 -6.53
CA PHE A 275 -13.64 -11.60 -7.57
C PHE A 275 -13.03 -12.68 -8.47
N GLU A 276 -13.80 -13.67 -8.88
CA GLU A 276 -13.31 -14.72 -9.81
C GLU A 276 -12.90 -14.17 -11.19
N THR A 277 -13.49 -13.03 -11.57
CA THR A 277 -13.23 -12.36 -12.85
C THR A 277 -12.08 -11.35 -12.78
N SER A 278 -11.47 -11.13 -11.60
CA SER A 278 -10.41 -10.15 -11.43
C SER A 278 -9.13 -10.52 -12.18
N LYS A 279 -8.59 -9.52 -12.88
CA LYS A 279 -7.26 -9.52 -13.51
C LYS A 279 -6.57 -8.20 -13.18
N ALA A 280 -5.32 -8.25 -12.78
CA ALA A 280 -4.55 -7.05 -12.53
C ALA A 280 -4.48 -6.14 -13.77
N THR A 281 -4.73 -4.85 -13.55
CA THR A 281 -4.63 -3.78 -14.54
C THR A 281 -3.60 -2.75 -14.11
N THR A 282 -3.37 -1.74 -14.94
CA THR A 282 -2.40 -0.67 -14.69
C THR A 282 -3.10 0.69 -14.71
N HIS A 283 -2.41 1.74 -14.24
CA HIS A 283 -2.94 3.10 -14.34
C HIS A 283 -3.10 3.59 -15.79
N ALA A 284 -2.37 3.00 -16.75
CA ALA A 284 -2.50 3.34 -18.18
C ALA A 284 -3.76 2.73 -18.82
N GLU A 285 -4.10 1.51 -18.44
CA GLU A 285 -5.29 0.78 -18.90
C GLU A 285 -6.03 0.25 -17.66
N PRO A 286 -6.81 1.11 -16.96
CA PRO A 286 -7.27 0.80 -15.60
C PRO A 286 -8.46 -0.15 -15.54
N THR A 287 -9.21 -0.32 -16.64
CA THR A 287 -10.47 -1.08 -16.64
C THR A 287 -10.58 -2.07 -17.80
N TYR A 288 -11.43 -3.05 -17.59
CA TYR A 288 -11.99 -3.93 -18.63
C TYR A 288 -13.44 -4.28 -18.27
N VAL A 289 -14.19 -4.86 -19.20
CA VAL A 289 -15.59 -5.20 -19.00
C VAL A 289 -15.79 -6.72 -19.08
N VAL A 290 -16.56 -7.27 -18.15
CA VAL A 290 -17.01 -8.67 -18.16
C VAL A 290 -18.51 -8.68 -17.86
N ASP A 291 -19.32 -9.30 -18.70
CA ASP A 291 -20.77 -9.40 -18.56
C ASP A 291 -21.43 -8.04 -18.25
N ASP A 292 -21.07 -7.00 -19.03
CA ASP A 292 -21.52 -5.62 -18.91
C ASP A 292 -21.17 -4.92 -17.57
N VAL A 293 -20.29 -5.49 -16.74
CA VAL A 293 -19.78 -4.92 -15.51
C VAL A 293 -18.37 -4.39 -15.71
N VAL A 294 -18.12 -3.14 -15.35
CA VAL A 294 -16.80 -2.50 -15.43
C VAL A 294 -15.93 -2.96 -14.26
N HIS A 295 -14.74 -3.46 -14.58
CA HIS A 295 -13.76 -3.95 -13.60
C HIS A 295 -12.58 -2.99 -13.51
N TYR A 296 -12.37 -2.37 -12.34
CA TYR A 296 -11.19 -1.60 -12.01
C TYR A 296 -10.32 -2.41 -11.04
N CYS A 297 -9.21 -2.94 -11.53
CA CYS A 297 -8.33 -3.85 -10.79
C CYS A 297 -6.87 -3.37 -10.84
N VAL A 298 -6.65 -2.07 -10.67
CA VAL A 298 -5.31 -1.47 -10.77
C VAL A 298 -4.45 -1.90 -9.59
N ALA A 299 -3.35 -2.60 -9.88
CA ALA A 299 -2.32 -2.89 -8.90
C ALA A 299 -1.62 -1.59 -8.45
N ASN A 300 -1.26 -1.52 -7.16
CA ASN A 300 -0.61 -0.33 -6.60
C ASN A 300 -1.44 0.96 -6.75
N MET A 301 -2.75 0.89 -6.50
CA MET A 301 -3.65 2.06 -6.55
C MET A 301 -3.07 3.33 -5.90
N PRO A 302 -2.42 3.29 -4.70
CA PRO A 302 -1.85 4.48 -4.08
C PRO A 302 -0.77 5.20 -4.90
N GLY A 303 -0.13 4.52 -5.84
CA GLY A 303 0.83 5.12 -6.79
C GLY A 303 0.21 6.18 -7.70
N GLY A 304 -1.09 6.07 -7.99
CA GLY A 304 -1.83 7.03 -8.81
C GLY A 304 -2.12 8.37 -8.14
N VAL A 305 -1.92 8.48 -6.81
CA VAL A 305 -2.03 9.75 -6.06
C VAL A 305 -0.77 10.00 -5.25
N PRO A 306 0.38 10.17 -5.91
CA PRO A 306 1.71 10.13 -5.28
C PRO A 306 1.90 11.20 -4.22
N LYS A 307 1.34 12.39 -4.40
CA LYS A 307 1.42 13.47 -3.42
C LYS A 307 0.79 13.05 -2.09
N THR A 308 -0.47 12.61 -2.10
CA THR A 308 -1.17 12.16 -0.89
C THR A 308 -0.47 10.96 -0.25
N SER A 309 -0.11 9.97 -1.07
CA SER A 309 0.51 8.72 -0.62
C SER A 309 1.88 8.93 0.01
N THR A 310 2.73 9.78 -0.57
CA THR A 310 4.06 10.09 -0.02
C THR A 310 3.94 10.77 1.34
N TYR A 311 3.12 11.80 1.47
CA TYR A 311 2.95 12.49 2.75
C TYR A 311 2.35 11.55 3.82
N ALA A 312 1.35 10.74 3.46
CA ALA A 312 0.75 9.78 4.38
C ALA A 312 1.76 8.73 4.85
N LEU A 313 2.61 8.22 3.95
CA LEU A 313 3.66 7.26 4.26
C LEU A 313 4.75 7.89 5.13
N ASN A 314 5.27 9.06 4.75
CA ASN A 314 6.33 9.74 5.51
C ASN A 314 5.92 10.06 6.95
N ASN A 315 4.65 10.39 7.21
CA ASN A 315 4.17 10.65 8.57
C ASN A 315 4.37 9.46 9.52
N VAL A 316 4.39 8.24 9.00
CA VAL A 316 4.54 7.01 9.82
C VAL A 316 5.93 6.39 9.71
N THR A 317 6.64 6.53 8.57
CA THR A 317 7.98 5.97 8.39
C THR A 317 9.07 6.84 9.03
N LEU A 318 8.88 8.15 9.10
CA LEU A 318 9.85 9.10 9.63
C LEU A 318 10.32 8.79 11.06
N PRO A 319 9.43 8.51 12.05
CA PRO A 319 9.88 8.21 13.41
C PRO A 319 10.81 6.98 13.50
N PHE A 320 10.51 5.94 12.74
CA PHE A 320 11.34 4.72 12.68
C PHE A 320 12.66 4.97 11.95
N GLY A 321 12.62 5.69 10.81
CA GLY A 321 13.83 6.10 10.09
C GLY A 321 14.77 6.96 10.94
N LEU A 322 14.22 7.90 11.72
CA LEU A 322 14.99 8.70 12.69
C LEU A 322 15.56 7.84 13.82
N SER A 323 14.80 6.84 14.31
CA SER A 323 15.31 5.92 15.33
C SER A 323 16.52 5.14 14.81
N ILE A 324 16.43 4.62 13.56
CA ILE A 324 17.54 3.92 12.91
C ILE A 324 18.75 4.86 12.73
N ALA A 325 18.51 6.08 12.26
CA ALA A 325 19.59 7.06 11.99
C ALA A 325 20.29 7.52 13.27
N ASN A 326 19.53 7.82 14.34
CA ASN A 326 20.04 8.34 15.60
C ASN A 326 20.80 7.29 16.42
N LYS A 327 20.29 6.06 16.47
CA LYS A 327 20.82 5.00 17.34
C LYS A 327 21.76 4.04 16.63
N GLY A 328 21.77 4.03 15.28
CA GLY A 328 22.29 2.95 14.48
C GLY A 328 21.32 1.77 14.38
N VAL A 329 21.34 1.06 13.26
CA VAL A 329 20.35 0.01 12.94
C VAL A 329 20.30 -1.08 14.01
N LYS A 330 21.45 -1.58 14.48
CA LYS A 330 21.50 -2.63 15.52
C LYS A 330 20.77 -2.23 16.80
N GLN A 331 21.09 -1.06 17.35
CA GLN A 331 20.49 -0.60 18.60
C GLN A 331 19.01 -0.26 18.42
N ALA A 332 18.61 0.36 17.30
CA ALA A 332 17.20 0.65 17.03
C ALA A 332 16.34 -0.62 16.97
N LEU A 333 16.85 -1.68 16.33
CA LEU A 333 16.16 -2.97 16.25
C LEU A 333 16.18 -3.76 17.57
N LEU A 334 17.18 -3.57 18.42
CA LEU A 334 17.20 -4.18 19.76
C LEU A 334 16.21 -3.50 20.71
N ASP A 335 16.08 -2.16 20.63
CA ASP A 335 15.21 -1.37 21.49
C ASP A 335 13.72 -1.51 21.17
N ASP A 336 13.39 -1.81 19.91
CA ASP A 336 12.00 -1.85 19.42
C ASP A 336 11.71 -3.18 18.69
N GLU A 337 10.98 -4.07 19.36
CA GLU A 337 10.58 -5.37 18.80
C GLU A 337 9.68 -5.24 17.58
N HIS A 338 8.88 -4.16 17.52
CA HIS A 338 7.97 -3.91 16.42
C HIS A 338 8.71 -3.44 15.17
N LEU A 339 9.73 -2.57 15.33
CA LEU A 339 10.63 -2.21 14.24
C LEU A 339 11.48 -3.42 13.82
N ARG A 340 11.93 -4.23 14.77
CA ARG A 340 12.70 -5.46 14.51
C ARG A 340 11.92 -6.47 13.67
N ALA A 341 10.60 -6.54 13.80
CA ALA A 341 9.76 -7.35 12.93
C ALA A 341 9.86 -6.94 11.45
N GLY A 342 10.28 -5.70 11.19
CA GLY A 342 10.58 -5.20 9.85
C GLY A 342 11.85 -5.77 9.23
N LEU A 343 12.77 -6.36 10.00
CA LEU A 343 14.03 -6.91 9.48
C LEU A 343 13.74 -8.19 8.69
N ASN A 344 13.89 -8.13 7.37
CA ASN A 344 13.58 -9.27 6.49
C ASN A 344 14.83 -9.94 5.92
N VAL A 345 15.91 -9.18 5.67
CA VAL A 345 17.20 -9.71 5.23
C VAL A 345 18.31 -9.02 6.02
N HIS A 346 19.32 -9.77 6.45
CA HIS A 346 20.50 -9.25 7.13
C HIS A 346 21.73 -10.09 6.81
N SER A 347 22.76 -9.46 6.25
CA SER A 347 24.07 -10.09 5.98
C SER A 347 23.96 -11.47 5.32
N GLY A 348 23.19 -11.56 4.24
CA GLY A 348 23.01 -12.78 3.45
C GLY A 348 22.07 -13.83 4.07
N LYS A 349 21.27 -13.49 5.08
CA LYS A 349 20.30 -14.38 5.71
C LYS A 349 18.90 -13.79 5.66
N VAL A 350 17.90 -14.66 5.50
CA VAL A 350 16.47 -14.30 5.58
C VAL A 350 16.03 -14.36 7.04
N THR A 351 15.48 -13.25 7.52
CA THR A 351 15.04 -13.08 8.93
C THR A 351 13.53 -12.90 9.07
N CYS A 352 12.78 -13.05 7.99
CA CYS A 352 11.33 -13.13 7.96
C CYS A 352 10.93 -14.60 7.75
N GLN A 353 10.17 -15.16 8.70
CA GLN A 353 9.83 -16.58 8.69
C GLN A 353 8.96 -16.96 7.50
N GLU A 354 7.98 -16.14 7.18
CA GLU A 354 7.05 -16.37 6.08
C GLU A 354 7.81 -16.41 4.74
N VAL A 355 8.69 -15.45 4.49
CA VAL A 355 9.53 -15.39 3.28
C VAL A 355 10.44 -16.62 3.18
N ALA A 356 11.04 -17.03 4.31
CA ALA A 356 11.91 -18.21 4.33
C ALA A 356 11.14 -19.48 3.98
N GLN A 357 9.92 -19.63 4.51
CA GLN A 357 9.05 -20.80 4.24
C GLN A 357 8.59 -20.82 2.77
N ASP A 358 8.13 -19.69 2.24
CA ASP A 358 7.59 -19.61 0.87
C ASP A 358 8.67 -19.85 -0.20
N LEU A 359 9.88 -19.36 0.04
CA LEU A 359 10.99 -19.42 -0.93
C LEU A 359 12.04 -20.48 -0.64
N GLY A 360 11.90 -21.24 0.45
CA GLY A 360 12.79 -22.36 0.80
C GLY A 360 14.17 -21.91 1.32
N TYR A 361 14.26 -20.73 1.95
CA TYR A 361 15.46 -20.27 2.64
C TYR A 361 15.53 -20.79 4.07
N ASP A 362 16.77 -20.88 4.60
CA ASP A 362 16.98 -21.09 6.03
C ASP A 362 16.55 -19.82 6.79
N TYR A 363 15.57 -19.97 7.68
CA TYR A 363 15.16 -18.91 8.58
C TYR A 363 16.16 -18.68 9.71
N VAL A 364 16.58 -17.44 9.91
CA VAL A 364 17.42 -17.04 11.05
C VAL A 364 16.70 -15.95 11.84
N PRO A 365 16.39 -16.17 13.13
CA PRO A 365 15.73 -15.17 13.96
C PRO A 365 16.49 -13.83 13.95
N ALA A 366 15.77 -12.72 13.81
CA ALA A 366 16.37 -11.38 13.75
C ALA A 366 17.29 -11.10 14.96
N LEU A 367 16.90 -11.52 16.17
CA LEU A 367 17.72 -11.37 17.39
C LEU A 367 19.08 -12.11 17.31
N ASP A 368 19.11 -13.26 16.66
CA ASP A 368 20.37 -14.03 16.52
C ASP A 368 21.35 -13.33 15.58
N MET A 369 20.83 -12.59 14.60
CA MET A 369 21.66 -11.75 13.70
C MET A 369 22.16 -10.51 14.42
N LEU A 370 21.36 -9.88 15.26
CA LEU A 370 21.72 -8.66 15.98
C LEU A 370 22.69 -8.90 17.15
N ASN A 371 22.75 -10.13 17.68
CA ASN A 371 23.65 -10.49 18.80
C ASN A 371 25.03 -10.97 18.33
N LYS A 372 25.25 -11.11 17.05
CA LYS A 372 26.57 -11.36 16.44
C LYS A 372 27.33 -10.05 16.25
#